data_8d3c6152ef6f8a49af1fda6e7261882e
#
_entry.id   8d3c6152ef6f8a49af1fda6e7261882e
#
_cell.length_a   1.000
_cell.length_b   1.000
_cell.length_c   1.000
_cell.angle_alpha   90.00
_cell.angle_beta   90.00
_cell.angle_gamma   90.00
#
_symmetry.space_group_name_H-M   'P 1'
#
loop_
_entity.id
_entity.type
_entity.pdbx_description
1 polymer ?
#
loop_
_entity_poly.entity_id
_entity_poly.type
_entity_poly.pdbx_seq_one_letter_code
_entity_poly.pdbx_strand_id
1 'polypeptide(L)'
;ENVLEEQPEMMTEIFREVDNPRLRMCLDVGHVNAYSPVPVEEWVSACAGFLSHFHIHNNDGSQDTHCAPGEGTISMAALLRQAQTLCPEATFTLEVLQAAPAVSWMLEERILEG
;
A
#
# COMPACT_ATOMS: atom_id res chain seq x y z
N GLU A 1 7.60 1.62 8.22
CA GLU A 1 7.03 0.77 7.17
C GLU A 1 6.80 -0.64 7.68
N ASN A 2 5.71 -1.29 7.28
CA ASN A 2 5.48 -2.71 7.52
C ASN A 2 6.36 -3.56 6.60
N VAL A 3 6.88 -4.66 7.12
CA VAL A 3 7.65 -5.65 6.33
C VAL A 3 7.07 -7.04 6.54
N LEU A 4 7.29 -7.64 7.70
CA LEU A 4 6.87 -9.02 8.00
C LEU A 4 5.69 -9.08 8.99
N GLU A 5 5.13 -7.95 9.37
CA GLU A 5 4.02 -7.88 10.31
C GLU A 5 2.77 -8.55 9.71
N GLU A 6 2.21 -9.48 10.46
CA GLU A 6 1.05 -10.25 10.00
C GLU A 6 -0.28 -9.55 10.27
N GLN A 7 -0.31 -8.61 11.22
CA GLN A 7 -1.54 -7.93 11.64
C GLN A 7 -1.33 -6.42 11.67
N PRO A 8 -2.31 -5.62 11.21
CA PRO A 8 -2.17 -4.17 11.22
C PRO A 8 -1.99 -3.57 12.63
N GLU A 9 -2.52 -4.23 13.66
CA GLU A 9 -2.39 -3.79 15.06
C GLU A 9 -0.94 -3.74 15.52
N MET A 10 -0.07 -4.61 14.97
CA MET A 10 1.36 -4.60 15.26
C MET A 10 2.01 -3.26 14.90
N MET A 11 1.47 -2.58 13.88
CA MET A 11 1.92 -1.25 13.49
C MET A 11 1.17 -0.14 14.25
N THR A 12 -0.16 -0.21 14.31
CA THR A 12 -0.97 0.86 14.91
C THR A 12 -0.68 1.06 16.39
N GLU A 13 -0.33 0.02 17.12
CA GLU A 13 0.08 0.13 18.53
C GLU A 13 1.32 1.00 18.70
N ILE A 14 2.31 0.89 17.79
CA ILE A 14 3.52 1.71 17.81
C ILE A 14 3.16 3.20 17.69
N PHE A 15 2.30 3.54 16.74
CA PHE A 15 1.91 4.94 16.50
C PHE A 15 1.09 5.52 17.66
N ARG A 16 0.23 4.71 18.28
CA ARG A 16 -0.52 5.13 19.47
C ARG A 16 0.38 5.33 20.68
N GLU A 17 1.32 4.43 20.92
CA GLU A 17 2.27 4.51 22.04
C GLU A 17 3.20 5.72 21.92
N VAL A 18 3.76 5.95 20.74
CA VAL A 18 4.64 7.09 20.49
C VAL A 18 3.87 8.41 20.54
N ASP A 19 2.65 8.42 20.02
CA ASP A 19 1.71 9.56 20.04
C ASP A 19 2.38 10.89 19.64
N ASN A 20 3.07 10.87 18.51
CA ASN A 20 3.74 12.05 17.97
C ASN A 20 3.36 12.25 16.50
N PRO A 21 2.80 13.42 16.13
CA PRO A 21 2.34 13.67 14.76
C PRO A 21 3.45 13.68 13.71
N ARG A 22 4.72 13.75 14.12
CA ARG A 22 5.87 13.64 13.21
C ARG A 22 6.15 12.21 12.79
N LEU A 23 5.71 11.22 13.58
CA LEU A 23 5.82 9.81 13.21
C LEU A 23 4.57 9.41 12.44
N ARG A 24 4.73 9.11 11.16
CA ARG A 24 3.65 8.68 10.29
C ARG A 24 3.99 7.33 9.68
N MET A 25 2.97 6.63 9.20
CA MET A 25 3.13 5.30 8.63
C MET A 25 3.29 5.36 7.11
N CYS A 26 4.23 4.58 6.60
CA CYS A 26 4.29 4.17 5.21
C CYS A 26 3.73 2.74 5.11
N LEU A 27 2.73 2.51 4.30
CA LEU A 27 2.20 1.17 4.04
C LEU A 27 2.77 0.63 2.74
N ASP A 28 3.53 -0.46 2.85
CA ASP A 28 3.97 -1.23 1.70
C ASP A 28 2.93 -2.31 1.40
N VAL A 29 2.19 -2.11 0.32
CA VAL A 29 1.06 -2.99 -0.02
C VAL A 29 1.52 -4.36 -0.54
N GLY A 30 2.68 -4.41 -1.17
CA GLY A 30 3.27 -5.67 -1.61
C GLY A 30 3.71 -6.55 -0.45
N HIS A 31 4.28 -5.96 0.59
CA HIS A 31 4.64 -6.68 1.82
C HIS A 31 3.39 -7.29 2.48
N VAL A 32 2.30 -6.54 2.56
CA VAL A 32 1.04 -7.08 3.10
C VAL A 32 0.61 -8.30 2.31
N ASN A 33 0.58 -8.19 0.99
CA ASN A 33 0.11 -9.28 0.13
C ASN A 33 1.00 -10.53 0.22
N ALA A 34 2.30 -10.35 0.42
CA ALA A 34 3.26 -11.46 0.51
C ALA A 34 3.31 -12.09 1.91
N TYR A 35 3.15 -11.30 2.97
CA TYR A 35 3.48 -11.73 4.33
C TYR A 35 2.32 -11.71 5.32
N SER A 36 1.23 -10.99 5.06
CA SER A 36 0.10 -10.90 5.98
C SER A 36 -1.07 -11.80 5.52
N PRO A 37 -1.74 -12.50 6.44
CA PRO A 37 -2.99 -13.19 6.15
C PRO A 37 -4.18 -12.22 6.05
N VAL A 38 -4.01 -10.97 6.49
CA VAL A 38 -5.05 -9.94 6.46
C VAL A 38 -5.02 -9.23 5.10
N PRO A 39 -6.16 -9.10 4.41
CA PRO A 39 -6.22 -8.41 3.12
C PRO A 39 -5.71 -6.95 3.18
N VAL A 40 -5.10 -6.49 2.08
CA VAL A 40 -4.51 -5.15 2.02
C VAL A 40 -5.54 -4.06 2.32
N GLU A 41 -6.75 -4.19 1.83
CA GLU A 41 -7.83 -3.23 2.06
C GLU A 41 -8.21 -3.11 3.53
N GLU A 42 -8.08 -4.17 4.31
CA GLU A 42 -8.29 -4.11 5.76
C GLU A 42 -7.14 -3.40 6.47
N TRP A 43 -5.91 -3.57 5.99
CA TRP A 43 -4.75 -2.83 6.47
C TRP A 43 -4.93 -1.33 6.25
N VAL A 44 -5.37 -0.93 5.06
CA VAL A 44 -5.63 0.49 4.74
C VAL A 44 -6.66 1.07 5.70
N SER A 45 -7.78 0.37 5.90
CA SER A 45 -8.84 0.82 6.81
C SER A 45 -8.35 0.93 8.26
N ALA A 46 -7.60 -0.06 8.73
CA ALA A 46 -7.12 -0.09 10.10
C ALA A 46 -6.06 0.99 10.39
N CYS A 47 -5.21 1.30 9.40
CA CYS A 47 -4.09 2.21 9.55
C CYS A 47 -4.35 3.63 9.04
N ALA A 48 -5.51 3.91 8.47
CA ALA A 48 -5.82 5.15 7.77
C ALA A 48 -5.47 6.42 8.58
N GLY A 49 -5.72 6.42 9.88
CA GLY A 49 -5.43 7.56 10.76
C GLY A 49 -3.93 7.88 10.89
N PHE A 50 -3.05 6.94 10.58
CA PHE A 50 -1.60 7.09 10.70
C PHE A 50 -0.89 7.16 9.34
N LEU A 51 -1.58 6.82 8.25
CA LEU A 51 -0.98 6.70 6.92
C LEU A 51 -0.69 8.06 6.29
N SER A 52 0.52 8.23 5.78
CA SER A 52 0.90 9.40 5.00
C SER A 52 1.61 9.04 3.69
N HIS A 53 2.01 7.78 3.50
CA HIS A 53 2.69 7.33 2.30
C HIS A 53 2.42 5.86 2.01
N PHE A 54 2.46 5.49 0.74
CA PHE A 54 2.31 4.12 0.28
C PHE A 54 3.47 3.74 -0.64
N HIS A 55 3.99 2.54 -0.47
CA HIS A 55 4.81 1.88 -1.48
C HIS A 55 3.93 0.96 -2.31
N ILE A 56 3.89 1.20 -3.62
CA ILE A 56 2.99 0.51 -4.54
C ILE A 56 3.79 -0.44 -5.43
N HIS A 57 3.52 -1.71 -5.28
CA HIS A 57 3.96 -2.80 -6.15
C HIS A 57 3.05 -4.00 -5.91
N ASN A 58 3.08 -4.96 -6.82
CA ASN A 58 2.20 -6.13 -6.75
C ASN A 58 3.02 -7.42 -6.71
N ASN A 59 2.37 -8.52 -6.40
CA ASN A 59 2.92 -9.86 -6.43
C ASN A 59 1.76 -10.89 -6.45
N ASP A 60 2.11 -12.17 -6.49
CA ASP A 60 1.12 -13.26 -6.51
C ASP A 60 0.72 -13.77 -5.12
N GLY A 61 1.19 -13.11 -4.07
CA GLY A 61 0.95 -13.50 -2.67
C GLY A 61 1.96 -14.48 -2.10
N SER A 62 2.88 -15.01 -2.91
CA SER A 62 3.88 -15.98 -2.45
C SER A 62 5.24 -15.38 -2.16
N GLN A 63 5.63 -14.34 -2.89
CA GLN A 63 6.93 -13.69 -2.77
C GLN A 63 6.81 -12.20 -3.06
N ASP A 64 7.71 -11.42 -2.47
CA ASP A 64 7.82 -9.99 -2.65
C ASP A 64 8.58 -9.67 -3.95
N THR A 65 7.89 -9.77 -5.09
CA THR A 65 8.49 -9.72 -6.43
C THR A 65 8.53 -8.34 -7.08
N HIS A 66 7.90 -7.33 -6.49
CA HIS A 66 7.86 -5.95 -7.01
C HIS A 66 7.35 -5.85 -8.46
N CYS A 67 6.28 -6.57 -8.77
CA CYS A 67 5.63 -6.50 -10.08
C CYS A 67 4.89 -5.18 -10.27
N ALA A 68 4.60 -4.85 -11.52
CA ALA A 68 3.77 -3.68 -11.84
C ALA A 68 2.38 -3.79 -11.21
N PRO A 69 1.69 -2.66 -10.96
CA PRO A 69 0.40 -2.66 -10.26
C PRO A 69 -0.66 -3.59 -10.85
N GLY A 70 -0.69 -3.76 -12.16
CA GLY A 70 -1.63 -4.66 -12.83
C GLY A 70 -1.20 -6.12 -12.91
N GLU A 71 -0.01 -6.47 -12.40
CA GLU A 71 0.61 -7.78 -12.59
C GLU A 71 0.67 -8.58 -11.28
N GLY A 72 -0.46 -8.84 -10.64
CA GLY A 72 -0.49 -9.60 -9.40
C GLY A 72 -1.89 -9.80 -8.89
N THR A 73 -1.99 -10.25 -7.62
CA THR A 73 -3.26 -10.60 -7.00
C THR A 73 -3.94 -9.44 -6.27
N ILE A 74 -3.23 -8.34 -6.02
CA ILE A 74 -3.85 -7.14 -5.43
C ILE A 74 -4.71 -6.47 -6.49
N SER A 75 -5.98 -6.18 -6.17
CA SER A 75 -6.87 -5.33 -6.97
C SER A 75 -6.46 -3.88 -6.81
N MET A 76 -5.38 -3.49 -7.50
CA MET A 76 -4.67 -2.24 -7.22
C MET A 76 -5.49 -0.99 -7.50
N ALA A 77 -6.29 -0.98 -8.58
CA ALA A 77 -7.13 0.18 -8.89
C ALA A 77 -8.15 0.45 -7.77
N ALA A 78 -8.78 -0.59 -7.24
CA ALA A 78 -9.71 -0.48 -6.12
C ALA A 78 -9.00 -0.02 -4.84
N LEU A 79 -7.81 -0.56 -4.58
CA LEU A 79 -6.99 -0.19 -3.44
C LEU A 79 -6.59 1.29 -3.48
N LEU A 80 -6.15 1.79 -4.62
CA LEU A 80 -5.78 3.20 -4.78
C LEU A 80 -6.96 4.14 -4.60
N ARG A 81 -8.15 3.76 -5.07
CA ARG A 81 -9.38 4.54 -4.83
C ARG A 81 -9.72 4.58 -3.35
N GLN A 82 -9.62 3.47 -2.66
CA GLN A 82 -9.81 3.40 -1.20
C GLN A 82 -8.81 4.30 -0.48
N ALA A 83 -7.53 4.22 -0.84
CA ALA A 83 -6.47 5.04 -0.26
C ALA A 83 -6.74 6.54 -0.46
N GLN A 84 -7.15 6.94 -1.64
CA GLN A 84 -7.50 8.33 -1.94
C GLN A 84 -8.70 8.82 -1.10
N THR A 85 -9.66 7.95 -0.84
CA THR A 85 -10.84 8.28 -0.04
C THR A 85 -10.50 8.39 1.45
N LEU A 86 -9.76 7.43 2.00
CA LEU A 86 -9.45 7.36 3.43
C LEU A 86 -8.22 8.18 3.83
N CYS A 87 -7.28 8.37 2.91
CA CYS A 87 -6.01 9.04 3.15
C CYS A 87 -5.75 10.07 2.04
N PRO A 88 -6.58 11.12 1.91
CA PRO A 88 -6.51 12.04 0.76
C PRO A 88 -5.20 12.82 0.67
N GLU A 89 -4.46 12.96 1.77
CA GLU A 89 -3.19 13.67 1.82
C GLU A 89 -1.97 12.73 1.61
N ALA A 90 -2.20 11.42 1.49
CA ALA A 90 -1.12 10.46 1.33
C ALA A 90 -0.45 10.57 -0.04
N THR A 91 0.85 10.32 -0.06
CA THR A 91 1.64 10.25 -1.29
C THR A 91 1.99 8.81 -1.62
N PHE A 92 2.46 8.55 -2.85
CA PHE A 92 2.68 7.19 -3.36
C PHE A 92 4.03 7.12 -4.07
N THR A 93 4.76 6.03 -3.82
CA THR A 93 5.97 5.68 -4.57
C THR A 93 5.74 4.34 -5.27
N LEU A 94 6.03 4.29 -6.57
CA LEU A 94 6.07 3.02 -7.30
C LEU A 94 7.40 2.33 -7.01
N GLU A 95 7.36 1.16 -6.38
CA GLU A 95 8.55 0.34 -6.11
C GLU A 95 8.55 -0.89 -7.02
N VAL A 96 8.67 -0.66 -8.31
CA VAL A 96 8.59 -1.72 -9.33
C VAL A 96 9.94 -1.92 -10.03
N LEU A 97 10.18 -3.15 -10.52
CA LEU A 97 11.41 -3.47 -11.23
C LEU A 97 11.46 -2.81 -12.62
N GLN A 98 10.29 -2.59 -13.24
CA GLN A 98 10.18 -1.98 -14.57
C GLN A 98 9.13 -0.87 -14.55
N ALA A 99 9.54 0.32 -14.91
CA ALA A 99 8.66 1.48 -14.89
C ALA A 99 7.60 1.46 -16.01
N ALA A 100 7.96 1.01 -17.22
CA ALA A 100 7.08 1.09 -18.38
C ALA A 100 5.74 0.36 -18.19
N PRO A 101 5.68 -0.90 -17.71
CA PRO A 101 4.40 -1.57 -17.45
C PRO A 101 3.56 -0.86 -16.39
N ALA A 102 4.20 -0.28 -15.37
CA ALA A 102 3.50 0.46 -14.32
C ALA A 102 2.88 1.74 -14.86
N VAL A 103 3.62 2.50 -15.65
CA VAL A 103 3.12 3.74 -16.27
C VAL A 103 1.98 3.44 -17.25
N SER A 104 2.12 2.41 -18.08
CA SER A 104 1.04 2.00 -19.02
C SER A 104 -0.23 1.66 -18.25
N TRP A 105 -0.13 0.88 -17.18
CA TRP A 105 -1.27 0.53 -16.35
C TRP A 105 -1.94 1.76 -15.73
N MET A 106 -1.13 2.71 -15.22
CA MET A 106 -1.67 3.94 -14.62
C MET A 106 -2.43 4.80 -15.62
N LEU A 107 -1.97 4.84 -16.87
CA LEU A 107 -2.65 5.56 -17.95
C LEU A 107 -3.95 4.86 -18.35
N GLU A 108 -3.93 3.53 -18.50
CA GLU A 108 -5.10 2.72 -18.83
C GLU A 108 -6.20 2.85 -17.77
N GLU A 109 -5.82 2.79 -16.49
CA GLU A 109 -6.74 2.88 -15.36
C GLU A 109 -7.12 4.32 -14.99
N ARG A 110 -6.54 5.31 -15.66
CA ARG A 110 -6.78 6.74 -15.43
C ARG A 110 -6.47 7.18 -14.00
N ILE A 111 -5.48 6.57 -13.38
CA ILE A 111 -5.12 6.85 -11.99
C ILE A 111 -4.65 8.29 -11.80
N LEU A 112 -4.02 8.87 -12.82
CA LEU A 112 -3.48 10.23 -12.78
C LEU A 112 -4.52 11.32 -13.12
N GLU A 113 -5.72 10.93 -13.51
CA GLU A 113 -6.82 11.86 -13.82
C GLU A 113 -7.67 12.12 -12.56
N GLY A 114 -7.03 12.70 -11.57
CA GLY A 114 -7.59 13.12 -10.29
C GLY A 114 -9.03 12.85 -9.95
#